data_3a00f3bbd77beac367fb144eb49d9230
#
_entry.id   3a00f3bbd77beac367fb144eb49d9230
#
_cell.length_a   1.000
_cell.length_b   1.000
_cell.length_c   1.000
_cell.angle_alpha   90.00
_cell.angle_beta   90.00
_cell.angle_gamma   90.00
#
_symmetry.space_group_name_H-M   'P 1'
#
loop_
_entity.id
_entity.type
_entity.pdbx_description
1 polymer ?
#
loop_
_entity_poly.entity_id
_entity_poly.type
_entity_poly.pdbx_seq_one_letter_code
_entity_poly.pdbx_strand_id
1 'polypeptide(L)'
;MIRNYSMLYDKKMKMAHWVAYPLHRCYTEKNVDRKDNWVSDPLVGENEFQAVVSKSYGGKIYRRGHQIPSNDRVATMEMNNQTFYFTNQTPQRQDKFNGAIWMNLEHRINSWSTASDTVYVVTGAVPPSDDATWIKEKSIKDNDGKDIPLS
;
A
#
# COMPACT_ATOMS: atom_id res chain seq x y z
N MET A 1 -14.72 14.74 -7.50
CA MET A 1 -13.60 13.82 -7.17
C MET A 1 -14.20 12.52 -6.68
N ILE A 2 -13.97 11.42 -7.34
CA ILE A 2 -14.43 10.09 -6.89
C ILE A 2 -13.45 9.61 -5.81
N ARG A 3 -13.98 9.24 -4.63
CA ARG A 3 -13.15 8.70 -3.55
C ARG A 3 -12.68 7.29 -3.95
N ASN A 4 -11.39 7.12 -4.20
CA ASN A 4 -10.79 5.88 -4.64
C ASN A 4 -10.65 4.87 -3.47
N TYR A 5 -10.16 5.35 -2.34
CA TYR A 5 -10.04 4.65 -1.07
C TYR A 5 -9.95 5.65 0.09
N SER A 6 -10.01 5.16 1.30
CA SER A 6 -9.81 5.91 2.54
C SER A 6 -8.74 5.26 3.37
N MET A 7 -7.99 6.03 4.16
CA MET A 7 -6.98 5.49 5.05
C MET A 7 -6.88 6.29 6.34
N LEU A 8 -6.39 5.65 7.38
CA LEU A 8 -5.84 6.30 8.57
C LEU A 8 -4.32 6.24 8.47
N TYR A 9 -3.70 7.35 8.13
CA TYR A 9 -2.26 7.43 7.91
C TYR A 9 -1.54 8.04 9.10
N ASP A 10 -0.51 7.36 9.59
CA ASP A 10 0.37 7.85 10.65
C ASP A 10 1.63 8.47 10.03
N LYS A 11 1.74 9.80 10.15
CA LYS A 11 2.88 10.56 9.62
C LYS A 11 4.19 10.26 10.34
N LYS A 12 4.14 9.89 11.63
CA LYS A 12 5.33 9.54 12.43
C LYS A 12 5.86 8.17 12.03
N MET A 13 4.97 7.19 11.87
CA MET A 13 5.33 5.84 11.46
C MET A 13 5.44 5.69 9.95
N LYS A 14 4.97 6.67 9.18
CA LYS A 14 4.97 6.67 7.71
C LYS A 14 4.26 5.45 7.11
N MET A 15 3.16 5.07 7.71
CA MET A 15 2.34 3.93 7.28
C MET A 15 0.86 4.17 7.54
N ALA A 16 0.01 3.52 6.75
CA ALA A 16 -1.42 3.49 7.04
C ALA A 16 -1.73 2.39 8.06
N HIS A 17 -2.39 2.74 9.15
CA HIS A 17 -2.96 1.76 10.09
C HIS A 17 -4.03 0.90 9.41
N TRP A 18 -4.80 1.52 8.53
CA TRP A 18 -5.74 0.81 7.66
C TRP A 18 -6.00 1.59 6.37
N VAL A 19 -6.34 0.85 5.33
CA VAL A 19 -6.85 1.34 4.05
C VAL A 19 -8.15 0.61 3.76
N ALA A 20 -9.22 1.36 3.49
CA ALA A 20 -10.55 0.84 3.20
C ALA A 20 -11.02 1.26 1.81
N TYR A 21 -11.57 0.32 1.05
CA TYR A 21 -12.01 0.57 -0.30
C TYR A 21 -13.17 -0.33 -0.75
N PRO A 22 -14.05 0.19 -1.63
CA PRO A 22 -15.03 -0.65 -2.31
C PRO A 22 -14.38 -1.48 -3.42
N LEU A 23 -14.76 -2.73 -3.54
CA LEU A 23 -14.38 -3.62 -4.63
C LEU A 23 -15.63 -4.00 -5.42
N HIS A 24 -15.67 -3.63 -6.69
CA HIS A 24 -16.76 -3.89 -7.62
C HIS A 24 -16.18 -3.92 -9.04
N ARG A 25 -16.84 -4.57 -9.99
CA ARG A 25 -16.35 -4.70 -11.37
C ARG A 25 -16.03 -3.35 -12.03
N CYS A 26 -16.77 -2.29 -11.73
CA CYS A 26 -16.49 -0.96 -12.28
C CYS A 26 -15.10 -0.39 -11.90
N TYR A 27 -14.44 -0.94 -10.88
CA TYR A 27 -13.05 -0.57 -10.51
C TYR A 27 -12.01 -1.53 -11.09
N THR A 28 -12.38 -2.82 -11.26
CA THR A 28 -11.48 -3.90 -11.66
C THR A 28 -11.55 -4.23 -13.16
N GLU A 29 -12.48 -3.64 -13.90
CA GLU A 29 -12.52 -3.78 -15.36
C GLU A 29 -11.25 -3.19 -15.97
N LYS A 30 -10.49 -4.05 -16.66
CA LYS A 30 -9.15 -3.70 -17.14
C LYS A 30 -9.20 -2.78 -18.36
N ASN A 31 -9.20 -1.48 -18.13
CA ASN A 31 -9.11 -0.44 -19.16
C ASN A 31 -7.72 0.18 -19.24
N VAL A 32 -6.87 -0.02 -18.22
CA VAL A 32 -5.52 0.53 -18.18
C VAL A 32 -4.51 -0.51 -17.67
N ASP A 33 -3.25 -0.35 -18.08
CA ASP A 33 -2.15 -1.15 -17.60
C ASP A 33 -1.44 -0.47 -16.41
N ARG A 34 -0.96 -1.31 -15.50
CA ARG A 34 -0.14 -0.90 -14.36
C ARG A 34 1.15 -0.20 -14.84
N LYS A 35 1.47 0.97 -14.29
CA LYS A 35 2.69 1.72 -14.64
C LYS A 35 3.79 1.66 -13.57
N ASP A 36 3.52 1.13 -12.41
CA ASP A 36 4.49 1.02 -11.29
C ASP A 36 5.21 2.34 -10.95
N ASN A 37 4.48 3.45 -11.08
CA ASN A 37 4.99 4.80 -10.91
C ASN A 37 4.78 5.30 -9.48
N TRP A 38 5.67 4.92 -8.57
CA TRP A 38 5.60 5.32 -7.17
C TRP A 38 5.96 6.79 -6.98
N VAL A 39 5.06 7.54 -6.37
CA VAL A 39 5.18 8.97 -6.13
C VAL A 39 4.66 9.37 -4.75
N SER A 40 5.03 10.55 -4.30
CA SER A 40 4.52 11.13 -3.06
C SER A 40 3.02 11.42 -3.16
N ASP A 41 2.30 11.14 -2.07
CA ASP A 41 0.89 11.46 -1.94
C ASP A 41 0.72 12.96 -1.72
N PRO A 42 0.05 13.68 -2.64
CA PRO A 42 -0.12 15.12 -2.51
C PRO A 42 -0.98 15.54 -1.30
N LEU A 43 -1.79 14.63 -0.75
CA LEU A 43 -2.63 14.93 0.41
C LEU A 43 -1.86 14.92 1.72
N VAL A 44 -0.74 14.21 1.79
CA VAL A 44 0.13 14.19 2.97
C VAL A 44 1.15 15.32 2.90
N GLY A 45 1.50 15.75 1.69
CA GLY A 45 2.39 16.87 1.43
C GLY A 45 3.86 16.44 1.41
N GLU A 46 4.63 16.84 2.41
CA GLU A 46 6.09 16.73 2.39
C GLU A 46 6.59 15.28 2.46
N ASN A 47 7.69 15.00 1.74
CA ASN A 47 8.31 13.68 1.71
C ASN A 47 8.81 13.20 3.08
N GLU A 48 9.05 14.11 4.02
CA GLU A 48 9.46 13.74 5.38
C GLU A 48 8.41 12.93 6.14
N PHE A 49 7.14 13.07 5.76
CA PHE A 49 6.01 12.34 6.35
C PHE A 49 5.64 11.07 5.59
N GLN A 50 6.40 10.70 4.57
CA GLN A 50 6.14 9.53 3.73
C GLN A 50 7.38 8.64 3.65
N ALA A 51 7.19 7.34 3.48
CA ALA A 51 8.28 6.40 3.28
C ALA A 51 8.71 6.41 1.81
N VAL A 52 9.58 7.32 1.42
CA VAL A 52 10.08 7.41 0.02
C VAL A 52 11.07 6.29 -0.24
N VAL A 53 10.68 5.32 -1.08
CA VAL A 53 11.48 4.14 -1.37
C VAL A 53 11.50 3.85 -2.87
N SER A 54 12.70 3.73 -3.47
CA SER A 54 12.84 3.56 -4.91
C SER A 54 12.34 2.20 -5.42
N LYS A 55 12.88 1.09 -4.91
CA LYS A 55 12.46 -0.28 -5.32
C LYS A 55 12.34 -1.24 -4.15
N SER A 56 13.21 -1.12 -3.19
CA SER A 56 13.25 -1.99 -2.00
C SER A 56 13.75 -1.20 -0.81
N TYR A 57 13.23 -1.53 0.34
CA TYR A 57 13.70 -0.98 1.60
C TYR A 57 15.08 -1.54 1.92
N GLY A 58 16.13 -0.73 1.83
CA GLY A 58 17.48 -1.03 2.32
C GLY A 58 18.10 -2.41 2.02
N GLY A 59 17.50 -3.20 1.13
CA GLY A 59 17.95 -4.57 0.85
C GLY A 59 17.04 -5.31 -0.14
N LYS A 60 17.33 -6.60 -0.35
CA LYS A 60 16.59 -7.42 -1.32
C LYS A 60 15.36 -8.12 -0.71
N ILE A 61 15.24 -8.17 0.61
CA ILE A 61 14.23 -8.97 1.32
C ILE A 61 12.88 -8.28 1.34
N TYR A 62 12.85 -6.97 1.61
CA TYR A 62 11.62 -6.19 1.72
C TYR A 62 11.33 -5.40 0.46
N ARG A 63 10.07 -5.39 0.06
CA ARG A 63 9.54 -4.65 -1.09
C ARG A 63 8.41 -3.73 -0.65
N ARG A 64 8.04 -2.82 -1.54
CA ARG A 64 6.84 -1.98 -1.41
C ARG A 64 5.62 -2.87 -1.60
N GLY A 65 4.96 -3.23 -0.51
CA GLY A 65 3.70 -3.95 -0.53
C GLY A 65 2.52 -2.98 -0.55
N HIS A 66 1.58 -3.20 -1.44
CA HIS A 66 0.36 -2.40 -1.50
C HIS A 66 -0.59 -2.74 -0.35
N GLN A 67 -1.27 -1.73 0.17
CA GLN A 67 -2.44 -1.91 1.04
C GLN A 67 -3.71 -2.11 0.19
N ILE A 68 -3.96 -1.22 -0.80
CA ILE A 68 -4.92 -1.49 -1.87
C ILE A 68 -4.15 -1.89 -3.13
N PRO A 69 -4.39 -3.09 -3.70
CA PRO A 69 -3.68 -3.56 -4.90
C PRO A 69 -3.98 -2.71 -6.13
N SER A 70 -2.98 -2.53 -7.00
CA SER A 70 -3.19 -1.82 -8.26
C SER A 70 -4.19 -2.52 -9.19
N ASN A 71 -4.29 -3.85 -9.12
CA ASN A 71 -5.26 -4.62 -9.91
C ASN A 71 -6.72 -4.36 -9.54
N ASP A 72 -6.96 -3.85 -8.33
CA ASP A 72 -8.31 -3.46 -7.90
C ASP A 72 -8.72 -2.07 -8.40
N ARG A 73 -7.84 -1.38 -9.12
CA ARG A 73 -8.01 -0.01 -9.63
C ARG A 73 -7.50 0.16 -11.05
N VAL A 74 -7.98 -0.68 -11.97
CA VAL A 74 -7.56 -0.67 -13.39
C VAL A 74 -8.62 -0.12 -14.34
N ALA A 75 -9.68 0.45 -13.82
CA ALA A 75 -10.72 1.09 -14.63
C ALA A 75 -10.26 2.42 -15.22
N THR A 76 -9.49 3.22 -14.51
CA THR A 76 -8.91 4.46 -15.01
C THR A 76 -7.46 4.62 -14.57
N MET A 77 -6.68 5.37 -15.36
CA MET A 77 -5.29 5.66 -15.03
C MET A 77 -5.15 6.47 -13.74
N GLU A 78 -6.07 7.40 -13.48
CA GLU A 78 -6.07 8.21 -12.27
C GLU A 78 -6.22 7.31 -11.02
N MET A 79 -7.20 6.41 -11.02
CA MET A 79 -7.38 5.46 -9.91
C MET A 79 -6.17 4.56 -9.72
N ASN A 80 -5.59 4.06 -10.81
CA ASN A 80 -4.43 3.20 -10.75
C ASN A 80 -3.20 3.93 -10.20
N ASN A 81 -2.93 5.15 -10.66
CA ASN A 81 -1.81 5.96 -10.19
C ASN A 81 -1.87 6.22 -8.67
N GLN A 82 -3.05 6.43 -8.12
CA GLN A 82 -3.22 6.64 -6.68
C GLN A 82 -2.83 5.41 -5.84
N THR A 83 -2.89 4.20 -6.39
CA THR A 83 -2.42 3.00 -5.67
C THR A 83 -0.90 2.98 -5.53
N PHE A 84 -0.17 3.79 -6.28
CA PHE A 84 1.28 3.94 -6.22
C PHE A 84 1.74 5.16 -5.40
N TYR A 85 0.87 5.72 -4.57
CA TYR A 85 1.31 6.69 -3.56
C TYR A 85 2.11 6.00 -2.45
N PHE A 86 3.19 6.63 -1.99
CA PHE A 86 3.99 6.10 -0.89
C PHE A 86 3.19 5.90 0.40
N THR A 87 2.05 6.56 0.55
CA THR A 87 1.13 6.34 1.68
C THR A 87 0.40 4.99 1.62
N ASN A 88 0.31 4.37 0.44
CA ASN A 88 -0.36 3.08 0.21
C ASN A 88 0.59 1.88 0.29
N GLN A 89 1.78 2.04 0.84
CA GLN A 89 2.75 0.96 0.92
C GLN A 89 3.15 0.65 2.35
N THR A 90 3.55 -0.61 2.57
CA THR A 90 4.23 -1.07 3.77
C THR A 90 5.44 -1.93 3.38
N PRO A 91 6.48 -2.02 4.24
CA PRO A 91 7.56 -2.97 4.03
C PRO A 91 7.05 -4.41 4.14
N GLN A 92 7.06 -5.16 3.06
CA GLN A 92 6.63 -6.56 3.04
C GLN A 92 7.75 -7.48 2.57
N ARG A 93 7.94 -8.60 3.25
CA ARG A 93 8.90 -9.63 2.82
C ARG A 93 8.47 -10.19 1.46
N GLN A 94 9.37 -10.08 0.48
CA GLN A 94 9.06 -10.46 -0.89
C GLN A 94 8.88 -11.97 -1.05
N ASP A 95 9.78 -12.75 -0.45
CA ASP A 95 9.89 -14.19 -0.66
C ASP A 95 8.76 -15.01 -0.03
N LYS A 96 8.26 -14.59 1.14
CA LYS A 96 7.32 -15.37 1.95
C LYS A 96 5.97 -14.70 2.14
N PHE A 97 5.86 -13.40 1.92
CA PHE A 97 4.66 -12.65 2.17
C PHE A 97 4.16 -11.93 0.93
N ASN A 98 4.80 -10.84 0.48
CA ASN A 98 4.32 -10.00 -0.62
C ASN A 98 4.14 -10.78 -1.93
N GLY A 99 5.15 -11.55 -2.35
CA GLY A 99 5.12 -12.35 -3.58
C GLY A 99 4.51 -13.75 -3.39
N ALA A 100 3.91 -14.04 -2.27
CA ALA A 100 3.35 -15.37 -1.96
C ALA A 100 1.96 -15.25 -1.31
N ILE A 101 1.88 -15.25 0.02
CA ILE A 101 0.60 -15.28 0.76
C ILE A 101 -0.24 -14.04 0.45
N TRP A 102 0.37 -12.85 0.49
CA TRP A 102 -0.33 -11.59 0.25
C TRP A 102 -0.86 -11.50 -1.19
N MET A 103 -0.01 -11.79 -2.17
CA MET A 103 -0.41 -11.82 -3.59
C MET A 103 -1.56 -12.81 -3.84
N ASN A 104 -1.51 -14.00 -3.23
CA ASN A 104 -2.59 -14.97 -3.37
C ASN A 104 -3.89 -14.48 -2.74
N LEU A 105 -3.81 -13.79 -1.59
CA LEU A 105 -4.96 -13.18 -0.94
C LEU A 105 -5.55 -12.06 -1.82
N GLU A 106 -4.71 -11.18 -2.38
CA GLU A 106 -5.13 -10.14 -3.32
C GLU A 106 -5.88 -10.73 -4.52
N HIS A 107 -5.33 -11.78 -5.15
CA HIS A 107 -6.00 -12.46 -6.26
C HIS A 107 -7.33 -13.06 -5.85
N ARG A 108 -7.41 -13.66 -4.66
CA ARG A 108 -8.64 -14.24 -4.14
C ARG A 108 -9.71 -13.17 -3.91
N ILE A 109 -9.34 -12.06 -3.27
CA ILE A 109 -10.25 -10.94 -3.02
C ILE A 109 -10.70 -10.32 -4.35
N ASN A 110 -9.78 -10.07 -5.28
CA ASN A 110 -10.10 -9.54 -6.61
C ASN A 110 -11.12 -10.41 -7.35
N SER A 111 -11.04 -11.75 -7.19
CA SER A 111 -11.98 -12.69 -7.81
C SER A 111 -13.44 -12.56 -7.29
N TRP A 112 -13.65 -11.90 -6.15
CA TRP A 112 -14.98 -11.60 -5.61
C TRP A 112 -15.61 -10.35 -6.23
N SER A 113 -14.86 -9.62 -7.06
CA SER A 113 -15.36 -8.46 -7.78
C SER A 113 -16.43 -8.86 -8.78
N THR A 114 -17.67 -8.44 -8.56
CA THR A 114 -18.82 -8.69 -9.44
C THR A 114 -19.46 -7.38 -9.88
N ALA A 115 -20.42 -7.47 -10.82
CA ALA A 115 -21.19 -6.32 -11.27
C ALA A 115 -22.50 -6.14 -10.48
N SER A 116 -22.86 -7.14 -9.65
CA SER A 116 -24.12 -7.14 -8.88
C SER A 116 -23.96 -6.56 -7.48
N ASP A 117 -22.80 -6.79 -6.85
CA ASP A 117 -22.56 -6.43 -5.47
C ASP A 117 -21.20 -5.76 -5.25
N THR A 118 -21.12 -4.94 -4.21
CA THR A 118 -19.87 -4.30 -3.76
C THR A 118 -19.35 -5.00 -2.51
N VAL A 119 -18.13 -5.50 -2.57
CA VAL A 119 -17.39 -5.97 -1.41
C VAL A 119 -16.62 -4.78 -0.82
N TYR A 120 -16.67 -4.60 0.49
CA TYR A 120 -15.85 -3.61 1.18
C TYR A 120 -14.64 -4.31 1.77
N VAL A 121 -13.46 -3.86 1.37
CA VAL A 121 -12.18 -4.43 1.81
C VAL A 121 -11.51 -3.44 2.75
N VAL A 122 -11.00 -3.95 3.85
CA VAL A 122 -10.14 -3.20 4.78
C VAL A 122 -8.86 -4.00 4.99
N THR A 123 -7.74 -3.39 4.66
CA THR A 123 -6.41 -3.93 4.95
C THR A 123 -5.75 -3.07 6.02
N GLY A 124 -4.87 -3.64 6.81
CA GLY A 124 -4.19 -2.89 7.86
C GLY A 124 -2.79 -3.41 8.13
N ALA A 125 -1.90 -2.48 8.44
CA ALA A 125 -0.59 -2.77 8.99
C ALA A 125 -0.64 -2.54 10.50
N VAL A 126 -0.18 -3.51 11.28
CA VAL A 126 -0.14 -3.43 12.74
C VAL A 126 1.31 -3.21 13.16
N PRO A 127 1.72 -1.95 13.41
CA PRO A 127 3.03 -1.69 14.00
C PRO A 127 3.02 -2.25 15.43
N PRO A 128 4.12 -2.79 15.91
CA PRO A 128 4.13 -3.47 17.19
C PRO A 128 3.88 -2.56 18.40
N SER A 129 4.35 -1.35 18.45
CA SER A 129 4.01 -0.36 19.47
C SER A 129 4.53 1.03 19.10
N ASP A 130 4.06 2.07 19.77
CA ASP A 130 4.59 3.44 19.66
C ASP A 130 5.93 3.63 20.40
N ASP A 131 6.48 2.58 20.99
CA ASP A 131 7.73 2.63 21.72
C ASP A 131 8.91 2.88 20.77
N ALA A 132 9.68 3.95 21.03
CA ALA A 132 10.84 4.32 20.24
C ALA A 132 11.93 3.24 20.23
N THR A 133 12.02 2.39 21.26
CA THR A 133 12.94 1.25 21.33
C THR A 133 12.59 0.22 20.26
N TRP A 134 11.31 0.02 20.06
CA TRP A 134 10.81 -0.93 19.07
C TRP A 134 11.13 -0.48 17.63
N ILE A 135 10.99 0.81 17.33
CA ILE A 135 11.35 1.38 16.01
C ILE A 135 12.81 1.09 15.67
N LYS A 136 13.71 1.13 16.66
CA LYS A 136 15.14 0.81 16.46
C LYS A 136 15.41 -0.65 16.19
N GLU A 137 14.68 -1.56 16.83
CA GLU A 137 14.94 -3.00 16.76
C GLU A 137 14.25 -3.68 15.56
N LYS A 138 13.10 -3.16 15.14
CA LYS A 138 12.28 -3.74 14.05
C LYS A 138 11.91 -2.72 13.00
N SER A 139 12.88 -1.96 12.56
CA SER A 139 12.72 -0.98 11.49
C SER A 139 13.63 -1.30 10.30
N ILE A 140 13.34 -0.64 9.20
CA ILE A 140 14.11 -0.66 7.98
C ILE A 140 14.29 0.78 7.51
N LYS A 141 15.34 1.06 6.76
CA LYS A 141 15.61 2.43 6.30
C LYS A 141 14.89 2.73 4.97
N ASP A 142 14.35 3.93 4.86
CA ASP A 142 13.95 4.50 3.57
C ASP A 142 15.18 5.06 2.81
N ASN A 143 14.95 5.71 1.67
CA ASN A 143 16.02 6.28 0.85
C ASN A 143 16.80 7.40 1.57
N ASP A 144 16.16 8.11 2.49
CA ASP A 144 16.76 9.20 3.28
C ASP A 144 17.42 8.70 4.55
N GLY A 145 17.49 7.38 4.76
CA GLY A 145 18.04 6.76 5.94
C GLY A 145 17.17 6.85 7.20
N LYS A 146 15.90 7.24 7.06
CA LYS A 146 14.93 7.33 8.17
C LYS A 146 14.33 5.96 8.47
N ASP A 147 14.04 5.71 9.74
CA ASP A 147 13.43 4.44 10.18
C ASP A 147 11.96 4.33 9.76
N ILE A 148 11.62 3.18 9.19
CA ILE A 148 10.27 2.77 8.85
C ILE A 148 9.97 1.49 9.63
N PRO A 149 8.89 1.43 10.43
CA PRO A 149 8.54 0.22 11.16
C PRO A 149 8.27 -0.97 10.24
N LEU A 150 8.64 -2.16 10.68
CA LEU A 150 8.17 -3.41 10.09
C LEU A 150 6.84 -3.77 10.74
N SER A 151 5.85 -4.06 9.95
CA SER A 151 4.52 -4.52 10.39
C SER A 151 4.33 -5.99 10.08
#